data_ebf1e24bd31e0bc44f85ea09ff178e39
#
_entry.id   ebf1e24bd31e0bc44f85ea09ff178e39
#
_cell.length_a   1.000
_cell.length_b   1.000
_cell.length_c   1.000
_cell.angle_alpha   90.00
_cell.angle_beta   90.00
_cell.angle_gamma   90.00
#
_symmetry.space_group_name_H-M   'P 1'
#
loop_
_entity.id
_entity.type
_entity.pdbx_description
1 polymer ?
#
loop_
_entity_poly.entity_id
_entity_poly.type
_entity_poly.pdbx_seq_one_letter_code
_entity_poly.pdbx_strand_id
1 'polypeptide(L)'
;MLLISAIFGFIAIELTFLQEPLLPSKEASQIHWHSTTYSDAAEGGASSIEIIDDDYSYSLNMLLRKESESIFAMGEMEFVNAAGTPTTIDLSQFNTLSFMAKCTPENTLTFSLFTVDENASKFDDARSDRISTRYFHCNSEWQQFDIDITRLDTPEWWYKWYNQELSNQEYSLSKVIKIAFGSSIQSPKNVQSNISIRSLSFLGNYWFYLYLYGSLCGAAWIVLFVWLFRQHASHLMADIREKMQKDRPLIAYKQLSIESHKDKDKTTILRLMATEYANPEVNLDYIVQTSGINRNKINEILKDELGYTFSAYLNKLRLHEAARLL
;
A
#
# COMPACT_ATOMS: atom_id res chain seq x y z
N MET A 1 -7.90 8.41 -17.59
CA MET A 1 -7.56 7.38 -16.60
C MET A 1 -6.48 7.83 -15.60
N LEU A 2 -5.32 8.32 -16.03
CA LEU A 2 -4.23 8.75 -15.13
C LEU A 2 -4.67 9.83 -14.13
N LEU A 3 -5.45 10.82 -14.55
CA LEU A 3 -5.90 11.92 -13.70
C LEU A 3 -6.89 11.44 -12.62
N ILE A 4 -7.79 10.51 -12.97
CA ILE A 4 -8.72 9.89 -12.03
C ILE A 4 -7.96 9.03 -11.00
N SER A 5 -6.98 8.23 -11.46
CA SER A 5 -6.12 7.44 -10.57
C SER A 5 -5.31 8.34 -9.61
N ALA A 6 -4.80 9.48 -10.08
CA ALA A 6 -4.08 10.43 -9.22
C ALA A 6 -4.98 11.03 -8.12
N ILE A 7 -6.24 11.38 -8.46
CA ILE A 7 -7.22 11.89 -7.47
C ILE A 7 -7.52 10.81 -6.40
N PHE A 8 -7.81 9.57 -6.82
CA PHE A 8 -8.05 8.48 -5.87
C PHE A 8 -6.80 8.13 -5.05
N GLY A 9 -5.60 8.24 -5.65
CA GLY A 9 -4.34 8.08 -4.92
C GLY A 9 -4.15 9.15 -3.84
N PHE A 10 -4.45 10.40 -4.16
CA PHE A 10 -4.39 11.49 -3.18
C PHE A 10 -5.38 11.26 -2.03
N ILE A 11 -6.63 10.91 -2.34
CA ILE A 11 -7.65 10.58 -1.32
C ILE A 11 -7.20 9.40 -0.45
N ALA A 12 -6.62 8.35 -1.05
CA ALA A 12 -6.13 7.19 -0.31
C ALA A 12 -4.98 7.56 0.63
N ILE A 13 -4.10 8.48 0.24
CA ILE A 13 -3.01 8.99 1.08
C ILE A 13 -3.59 9.79 2.26
N GLU A 14 -4.49 10.73 2.01
CA GLU A 14 -5.14 11.52 3.05
C GLU A 14 -5.88 10.63 4.08
N LEU A 15 -6.58 9.60 3.62
CA LEU A 15 -7.27 8.65 4.48
C LEU A 15 -6.33 7.68 5.21
N THR A 16 -5.10 7.50 4.70
CA THR A 16 -4.10 6.63 5.32
C THR A 16 -3.34 7.35 6.43
N PHE A 17 -2.97 8.61 6.23
CA PHE A 17 -2.21 9.40 7.20
C PHE A 17 -3.15 10.31 7.98
N LEU A 18 -3.54 9.82 9.16
CA LEU A 18 -4.40 10.58 10.07
C LEU A 18 -3.56 11.56 10.88
N GLN A 19 -4.02 12.78 10.98
CA GLN A 19 -3.44 13.79 11.87
C GLN A 19 -4.56 14.54 12.58
N GLU A 20 -4.53 14.53 13.90
CA GLU A 20 -5.47 15.26 14.74
C GLU A 20 -4.70 16.27 15.61
N PRO A 21 -4.73 17.57 15.27
CA PRO A 21 -4.01 18.58 16.02
C PRO A 21 -4.74 18.91 17.32
N LEU A 22 -3.99 19.04 18.41
CA LEU A 22 -4.46 19.57 19.68
C LEU A 22 -4.03 21.04 19.88
N LEU A 23 -2.87 21.42 19.28
CA LEU A 23 -2.29 22.77 19.29
C LEU A 23 -1.72 23.11 17.90
N PRO A 24 -1.76 24.35 17.47
CA PRO A 24 -2.37 25.52 18.07
C PRO A 24 -3.87 25.54 17.85
N SER A 25 -4.59 26.07 18.86
CA SER A 25 -6.00 26.38 18.85
C SER A 25 -6.99 25.21 18.88
N LYS A 26 -7.88 25.33 19.81
CA LYS A 26 -9.05 24.46 20.03
C LYS A 26 -10.02 24.40 18.85
N GLU A 27 -9.94 25.36 17.92
CA GLU A 27 -10.87 25.46 16.77
C GLU A 27 -10.55 24.52 15.63
N ALA A 28 -9.29 24.06 15.49
CA ALA A 28 -8.86 23.17 14.43
C ALA A 28 -9.03 21.69 14.79
N SER A 29 -9.19 21.37 16.08
CA SER A 29 -9.30 20.00 16.58
C SER A 29 -10.75 19.53 16.66
N GLN A 30 -11.00 18.28 16.28
CA GLN A 30 -12.25 17.59 16.56
C GLN A 30 -12.29 17.10 18.02
N ILE A 31 -11.13 17.03 18.68
CA ILE A 31 -10.96 16.64 20.07
C ILE A 31 -10.99 17.89 20.94
N HIS A 32 -12.03 17.99 21.78
CA HIS A 32 -12.13 19.07 22.74
C HIS A 32 -11.47 18.68 24.05
N TRP A 33 -10.77 19.62 24.66
CA TRP A 33 -10.08 19.43 25.93
C TRP A 33 -10.06 20.72 26.73
N HIS A 34 -9.86 20.59 28.03
CA HIS A 34 -9.56 21.71 28.91
C HIS A 34 -8.30 21.43 29.74
N SER A 35 -7.63 22.47 30.12
CA SER A 35 -6.39 22.37 30.89
C SER A 35 -6.67 22.35 32.37
N THR A 36 -6.00 21.45 33.09
CA THR A 36 -5.99 21.37 34.55
C THR A 36 -4.57 21.15 35.05
N THR A 37 -4.37 21.31 36.36
CA THR A 37 -3.06 21.05 36.96
C THR A 37 -3.21 20.11 38.15
N TYR A 38 -2.21 19.25 38.34
CA TYR A 38 -2.14 18.37 39.49
C TYR A 38 -0.71 18.32 40.03
N SER A 39 -0.56 18.41 41.37
CA SER A 39 0.75 18.36 42.01
C SER A 39 0.66 17.69 43.38
N ASP A 40 1.84 17.42 43.96
CA ASP A 40 1.95 16.86 45.30
C ASP A 40 1.33 17.76 46.40
N ALA A 41 1.02 19.01 46.10
CA ALA A 41 0.30 19.92 47.01
C ALA A 41 -1.09 19.38 47.43
N ALA A 42 -1.74 18.62 46.51
CA ALA A 42 -3.00 17.94 46.83
C ALA A 42 -2.84 16.80 47.84
N GLU A 43 -1.62 16.31 48.05
CA GLU A 43 -1.24 15.23 48.96
C GLU A 43 -0.37 15.71 50.16
N GLY A 44 -0.36 17.02 50.38
CA GLY A 44 0.39 17.64 51.51
C GLY A 44 1.81 18.07 51.17
N GLY A 45 2.21 18.01 49.88
CA GLY A 45 3.48 18.58 49.40
C GLY A 45 3.40 20.09 49.19
N ALA A 46 4.45 20.68 48.60
CA ALA A 46 4.56 22.11 48.39
C ALA A 46 4.94 22.50 46.94
N SER A 47 4.93 21.56 46.03
CA SER A 47 5.20 21.84 44.61
C SER A 47 4.00 22.57 43.97
N SER A 48 4.29 23.48 43.05
CA SER A 48 3.28 24.25 42.33
C SER A 48 3.49 24.18 40.82
N ILE A 49 2.40 24.29 40.08
CA ILE A 49 2.39 24.39 38.63
C ILE A 49 1.27 25.33 38.21
N GLU A 50 1.56 26.16 37.22
CA GLU A 50 0.64 27.13 36.66
C GLU A 50 0.63 27.01 35.13
N ILE A 51 -0.54 27.11 34.52
CA ILE A 51 -0.71 27.15 33.06
C ILE A 51 -0.64 28.63 32.65
N ILE A 52 0.32 28.94 31.77
CA ILE A 52 0.55 30.30 31.28
C ILE A 52 -0.17 30.53 29.96
N ASP A 53 -0.20 29.50 29.09
CA ASP A 53 -0.87 29.54 27.80
C ASP A 53 -1.36 28.10 27.48
N ASP A 54 -2.58 27.99 27.01
CA ASP A 54 -3.18 26.74 26.54
C ASP A 54 -3.91 26.87 25.18
N ASP A 55 -3.71 28.00 24.48
CA ASP A 55 -4.30 28.27 23.19
C ASP A 55 -3.30 28.05 22.02
N TYR A 56 -2.18 28.77 22.05
CA TYR A 56 -1.17 28.70 20.99
C TYR A 56 -0.06 27.72 21.31
N SER A 57 0.25 27.57 22.58
CA SER A 57 1.21 26.62 23.12
C SER A 57 0.71 26.13 24.46
N TYR A 58 1.07 24.93 24.83
CA TYR A 58 0.86 24.47 26.20
C TYR A 58 2.07 24.86 27.01
N SER A 59 1.96 26.02 27.70
CA SER A 59 3.06 26.62 28.45
C SER A 59 2.80 26.54 29.95
N LEU A 60 3.74 25.92 30.65
CA LEU A 60 3.65 25.60 32.06
C LEU A 60 4.80 26.26 32.80
N ASN A 61 4.49 26.78 33.99
CA ASN A 61 5.46 27.27 34.95
C ASN A 61 5.44 26.40 36.20
N MET A 62 6.50 25.65 36.44
CA MET A 62 6.56 24.61 37.45
C MET A 62 7.65 24.86 38.48
N LEU A 63 7.33 24.69 39.76
CA LEU A 63 8.28 24.78 40.87
C LEU A 63 8.13 23.55 41.78
N LEU A 64 9.11 22.65 41.72
CA LEU A 64 9.16 21.46 42.57
C LEU A 64 9.83 21.77 43.91
N ARG A 65 9.19 21.42 45.01
CA ARG A 65 9.68 21.62 46.38
C ARG A 65 10.10 20.28 47.01
N LYS A 66 11.24 20.28 47.67
CA LYS A 66 11.80 19.06 48.29
C LYS A 66 11.25 18.87 49.72
N GLU A 67 9.95 18.94 49.88
CA GLU A 67 9.29 18.88 51.20
C GLU A 67 8.39 17.65 51.36
N SER A 68 8.21 16.86 50.27
CA SER A 68 7.36 15.65 50.21
C SER A 68 8.17 14.40 49.85
N GLU A 69 7.68 13.21 50.23
CA GLU A 69 8.25 11.94 49.78
C GLU A 69 8.01 11.70 48.27
N SER A 70 6.85 12.14 47.79
CA SER A 70 6.48 12.08 46.38
C SER A 70 6.43 13.49 45.81
N ILE A 71 7.50 13.88 45.11
CA ILE A 71 7.62 15.23 44.51
C ILE A 71 7.20 15.16 43.06
N PHE A 72 6.08 15.76 42.72
CA PHE A 72 5.59 15.82 41.33
C PHE A 72 4.73 17.08 41.09
N ALA A 73 4.67 17.47 39.83
CA ALA A 73 3.71 18.41 39.30
C ALA A 73 3.50 18.14 37.80
N MET A 74 2.26 18.25 37.36
CA MET A 74 1.91 18.02 35.96
C MET A 74 0.80 18.95 35.51
N GLY A 75 0.87 19.38 34.25
CA GLY A 75 -0.22 20.02 33.55
C GLY A 75 -0.95 18.97 32.74
N GLU A 76 -2.27 18.94 32.83
CA GLU A 76 -3.13 17.95 32.25
C GLU A 76 -4.02 18.58 31.17
N MET A 77 -4.26 17.85 30.10
CA MET A 77 -5.24 18.13 29.05
C MET A 77 -6.33 17.07 29.17
N GLU A 78 -7.43 17.40 29.84
CA GLU A 78 -8.56 16.51 30.08
C GLU A 78 -9.54 16.62 28.92
N PHE A 79 -9.93 15.47 28.35
CA PHE A 79 -10.82 15.43 27.19
C PHE A 79 -12.26 15.66 27.63
N VAL A 80 -12.96 16.52 26.85
CA VAL A 80 -14.35 16.91 27.13
C VAL A 80 -15.21 16.75 25.88
N ASN A 81 -16.50 16.56 26.08
CA ASN A 81 -17.45 16.61 24.97
C ASN A 81 -17.79 18.06 24.60
N ALA A 82 -18.59 18.26 23.56
CA ALA A 82 -19.01 19.58 23.09
C ALA A 82 -19.76 20.43 24.16
N ALA A 83 -20.24 19.80 25.24
CA ALA A 83 -20.89 20.48 26.38
C ALA A 83 -19.88 20.83 27.48
N GLY A 84 -18.60 20.52 27.33
CA GLY A 84 -17.56 20.76 28.33
C GLY A 84 -17.53 19.76 29.48
N THR A 85 -18.25 18.65 29.39
CA THR A 85 -18.21 17.59 30.40
C THR A 85 -17.10 16.58 30.11
N PRO A 86 -16.35 16.12 31.13
CA PRO A 86 -15.32 15.11 30.97
C PRO A 86 -15.84 13.86 30.24
N THR A 87 -15.08 13.39 29.30
CA THR A 87 -15.42 12.21 28.48
C THR A 87 -14.17 11.45 28.06
N THR A 88 -14.34 10.21 27.64
CA THR A 88 -13.26 9.45 27.04
C THR A 88 -13.26 9.60 25.52
N ILE A 89 -12.09 9.59 24.91
CA ILE A 89 -11.92 9.59 23.47
C ILE A 89 -11.27 8.29 23.01
N ASP A 90 -11.52 7.92 21.76
CA ASP A 90 -10.91 6.76 21.12
C ASP A 90 -9.68 7.21 20.29
N LEU A 91 -8.49 6.83 20.74
CA LEU A 91 -7.22 7.06 20.07
C LEU A 91 -6.67 5.80 19.39
N SER A 92 -7.45 4.73 19.24
CA SER A 92 -6.98 3.46 18.68
C SER A 92 -6.48 3.55 17.23
N GLN A 93 -6.87 4.59 16.50
CA GLN A 93 -6.39 4.86 15.13
C GLN A 93 -5.05 5.61 15.10
N PHE A 94 -4.58 6.11 16.23
CA PHE A 94 -3.33 6.84 16.36
C PHE A 94 -2.28 5.97 17.02
N ASN A 95 -1.03 6.18 16.63
CA ASN A 95 0.11 5.45 17.18
C ASN A 95 1.20 6.35 17.72
N THR A 96 1.19 7.63 17.36
CA THR A 96 2.25 8.58 17.71
C THR A 96 1.66 9.87 18.20
N LEU A 97 2.23 10.41 19.28
CA LEU A 97 2.05 11.81 19.69
C LEU A 97 3.29 12.57 19.25
N SER A 98 3.08 13.58 18.40
CA SER A 98 4.12 14.44 17.84
C SER A 98 3.99 15.85 18.39
N PHE A 99 5.09 16.44 18.87
CA PHE A 99 5.10 17.80 19.40
C PHE A 99 6.51 18.40 19.39
N MET A 100 6.57 19.72 19.50
CA MET A 100 7.82 20.43 19.79
C MET A 100 7.82 20.92 21.22
N ALA A 101 8.92 20.74 21.93
CA ALA A 101 9.08 21.25 23.30
C ALA A 101 10.39 22.02 23.48
N LYS A 102 10.35 23.00 24.43
CA LYS A 102 11.53 23.64 24.97
C LYS A 102 11.36 23.84 26.48
N CYS A 103 12.46 23.83 27.21
CA CYS A 103 12.47 23.95 28.67
C CYS A 103 13.58 24.91 29.16
N THR A 104 13.28 25.70 30.15
CA THR A 104 14.28 26.54 30.84
C THR A 104 14.08 26.45 32.34
N PRO A 105 15.06 25.94 33.09
CA PRO A 105 16.28 25.25 32.65
C PRO A 105 16.01 23.92 31.93
N GLU A 106 17.07 23.34 31.37
CA GLU A 106 17.08 21.98 30.81
C GLU A 106 16.45 20.99 31.79
N ASN A 107 15.57 20.11 31.28
CA ASN A 107 14.74 19.27 32.13
C ASN A 107 14.44 17.92 31.44
N THR A 108 14.29 16.87 32.24
CA THR A 108 13.72 15.60 31.82
C THR A 108 12.30 15.51 32.33
N LEU A 109 11.35 15.47 31.43
CA LEU A 109 9.92 15.48 31.71
C LEU A 109 9.29 14.14 31.42
N THR A 110 8.07 13.97 31.91
CA THR A 110 7.23 12.80 31.64
C THR A 110 6.03 13.23 30.81
N PHE A 111 5.81 12.54 29.70
CA PHE A 111 4.52 12.45 29.07
C PHE A 111 3.73 11.31 29.70
N SER A 112 2.47 11.52 30.03
CA SER A 112 1.57 10.54 30.64
C SER A 112 0.26 10.48 29.88
N LEU A 113 -0.22 9.28 29.64
CA LEU A 113 -1.51 8.96 29.04
C LEU A 113 -2.36 8.25 30.10
N PHE A 114 -3.58 8.72 30.29
CA PHE A 114 -4.53 8.13 31.25
C PHE A 114 -5.64 7.43 30.52
N THR A 115 -5.81 6.13 30.81
CA THR A 115 -6.81 5.26 30.18
C THR A 115 -7.71 4.60 31.21
N VAL A 116 -8.94 4.30 30.83
CA VAL A 116 -9.82 3.45 31.66
C VAL A 116 -9.33 2.02 31.57
N ASP A 117 -8.96 1.45 32.71
CA ASP A 117 -8.71 0.02 32.87
C ASP A 117 -9.95 -0.65 33.46
N GLU A 118 -10.49 -1.65 32.77
CA GLU A 118 -11.75 -2.30 33.14
C GLU A 118 -11.68 -3.05 34.48
N ASN A 119 -10.48 -3.41 34.93
CA ASN A 119 -10.26 -4.13 36.17
C ASN A 119 -9.89 -3.24 37.36
N ALA A 120 -9.42 -2.03 37.09
CA ALA A 120 -8.88 -1.14 38.12
C ALA A 120 -9.61 0.19 38.23
N SER A 121 -9.98 0.83 37.09
CA SER A 121 -10.59 2.17 37.10
C SER A 121 -11.96 2.18 37.74
N LYS A 122 -12.19 3.13 38.65
CA LYS A 122 -13.44 3.36 39.34
C LYS A 122 -13.98 4.73 38.99
N PHE A 123 -15.26 4.82 38.75
CA PHE A 123 -15.93 6.06 38.33
C PHE A 123 -15.77 7.23 39.31
N ASP A 124 -15.64 6.96 40.59
CA ASP A 124 -15.53 7.92 41.68
C ASP A 124 -14.08 8.18 42.16
N ASP A 125 -13.10 7.50 41.55
CA ASP A 125 -11.68 7.64 41.90
C ASP A 125 -10.81 7.81 40.64
N ALA A 126 -10.61 9.05 40.17
CA ALA A 126 -9.77 9.39 39.03
C ALA A 126 -8.30 8.94 39.16
N ARG A 127 -7.82 8.62 40.37
CA ARG A 127 -6.49 8.07 40.58
C ARG A 127 -6.37 6.62 40.21
N SER A 128 -7.51 5.91 40.11
CA SER A 128 -7.56 4.52 39.69
C SER A 128 -7.36 4.31 38.19
N ASP A 129 -7.40 5.39 37.42
CA ASP A 129 -7.14 5.33 35.98
C ASP A 129 -5.70 4.87 35.71
N ARG A 130 -5.57 4.06 34.66
CA ARG A 130 -4.27 3.52 34.29
C ARG A 130 -3.42 4.63 33.69
N ILE A 131 -2.30 4.92 34.34
CA ILE A 131 -1.29 5.86 33.86
C ILE A 131 -0.21 5.10 33.10
N SER A 132 0.05 5.51 31.87
CA SER A 132 1.14 4.98 31.03
C SER A 132 2.03 6.13 30.59
N THR A 133 3.35 5.97 30.73
CA THR A 133 4.29 7.09 30.70
C THR A 133 5.46 6.89 29.76
N ARG A 134 6.04 8.02 29.28
CA ARG A 134 7.31 8.07 28.57
C ARG A 134 8.09 9.32 28.96
N TYR A 135 9.41 9.16 29.14
CA TYR A 135 10.29 10.29 29.44
C TYR A 135 10.81 10.94 28.15
N PHE A 136 10.97 12.26 28.20
CA PHE A 136 11.66 13.02 27.16
C PHE A 136 12.49 14.14 27.79
N HIS A 137 13.57 14.52 27.10
CA HIS A 137 14.52 15.51 27.61
C HIS A 137 14.49 16.75 26.73
N CYS A 138 14.32 17.94 27.32
CA CYS A 138 14.24 19.21 26.63
C CYS A 138 15.22 20.24 27.19
N ASN A 139 15.67 21.13 26.31
CA ASN A 139 16.53 22.27 26.65
C ASN A 139 15.90 23.61 26.20
N SER A 140 16.66 24.68 26.18
CA SER A 140 16.19 26.02 25.80
C SER A 140 15.87 26.18 24.32
N GLU A 141 16.18 25.19 23.47
CA GLU A 141 15.86 25.21 22.06
C GLU A 141 14.63 24.35 21.75
N TRP A 142 13.90 24.69 20.69
CA TRP A 142 12.76 23.88 20.23
C TRP A 142 13.25 22.58 19.64
N GLN A 143 12.83 21.48 20.23
CA GLN A 143 13.14 20.12 19.79
C GLN A 143 11.86 19.37 19.45
N GLN A 144 11.92 18.56 18.38
CA GLN A 144 10.82 17.69 17.96
C GLN A 144 10.87 16.38 18.75
N PHE A 145 9.70 15.95 19.22
CA PHE A 145 9.49 14.67 19.88
C PHE A 145 8.36 13.90 19.23
N ASP A 146 8.59 12.62 18.97
CA ASP A 146 7.60 11.68 18.48
C ASP A 146 7.54 10.51 19.45
N ILE A 147 6.46 10.42 20.21
CA ILE A 147 6.26 9.40 21.23
C ILE A 147 5.28 8.34 20.71
N ASP A 148 5.71 7.08 20.65
CA ASP A 148 4.84 5.95 20.36
C ASP A 148 3.88 5.73 21.54
N ILE A 149 2.60 6.12 21.37
CA ILE A 149 1.56 6.00 22.39
C ILE A 149 1.02 4.58 22.55
N THR A 150 1.44 3.65 21.70
CA THR A 150 1.06 2.23 21.81
C THR A 150 1.99 1.43 22.70
N ARG A 151 3.13 2.03 23.12
CA ARG A 151 4.21 1.39 23.88
C ARG A 151 4.72 2.24 25.02
N LEU A 152 3.81 2.73 25.83
CA LEU A 152 4.14 3.46 27.05
C LEU A 152 4.26 2.48 28.22
N ASP A 153 5.04 2.85 29.20
CA ASP A 153 5.31 2.04 30.39
C ASP A 153 4.36 2.42 31.53
N THR A 154 3.57 1.48 32.02
CA THR A 154 2.76 1.69 33.25
C THR A 154 3.69 1.51 34.46
N PRO A 155 3.77 2.48 35.39
CA PRO A 155 4.64 2.40 36.54
C PRO A 155 4.26 1.24 37.49
N GLU A 156 5.26 0.58 38.08
CA GLU A 156 5.06 -0.57 38.96
C GLU A 156 4.17 -0.25 40.17
N TRP A 157 4.25 1.00 40.67
CA TRP A 157 3.42 1.41 41.83
C TRP A 157 1.92 1.33 41.49
N TRP A 158 1.52 1.61 40.25
CA TRP A 158 0.11 1.52 39.83
C TRP A 158 -0.42 0.09 39.95
N TYR A 159 0.34 -0.90 39.47
CA TYR A 159 -0.02 -2.33 39.60
C TYR A 159 -0.14 -2.73 41.06
N LYS A 160 0.77 -2.28 41.89
CA LYS A 160 0.76 -2.58 43.33
C LYS A 160 -0.46 -1.98 44.01
N TRP A 161 -0.78 -0.72 43.74
CA TRP A 161 -1.88 -0.01 44.42
C TRP A 161 -3.25 -0.57 44.02
N TYR A 162 -3.41 -0.98 42.79
CA TYR A 162 -4.69 -1.51 42.27
C TYR A 162 -4.74 -3.03 42.18
N ASN A 163 -3.76 -3.72 42.78
CA ASN A 163 -3.68 -5.18 42.85
C ASN A 163 -3.77 -5.84 41.47
N GLN A 164 -3.10 -5.24 40.48
CA GLN A 164 -3.02 -5.77 39.11
C GLN A 164 -1.74 -6.59 38.93
N GLU A 165 -1.80 -7.52 37.99
CA GLU A 165 -0.65 -8.38 37.67
C GLU A 165 0.36 -7.62 36.80
N LEU A 166 1.65 -7.64 37.17
CA LEU A 166 2.74 -6.94 36.44
C LEU A 166 2.92 -7.44 35.00
N SER A 167 2.51 -8.68 34.69
CA SER A 167 2.58 -9.20 33.33
C SER A 167 1.54 -8.59 32.39
N ASN A 168 0.48 -7.96 32.92
CA ASN A 168 -0.56 -7.32 32.14
C ASN A 168 -0.15 -5.91 31.71
N GLN A 169 0.79 -5.84 30.77
CA GLN A 169 1.35 -4.57 30.27
C GLN A 169 0.47 -3.89 29.20
N GLU A 170 -0.48 -4.61 28.62
CA GLU A 170 -1.36 -4.09 27.57
C GLU A 170 -2.38 -3.12 28.15
N TYR A 171 -2.59 -2.00 27.48
CA TYR A 171 -3.64 -1.02 27.74
C TYR A 171 -4.38 -0.65 26.46
N SER A 172 -5.62 -0.18 26.60
CA SER A 172 -6.45 0.15 25.47
C SER A 172 -6.48 1.65 25.20
N LEU A 173 -6.24 2.06 23.94
CA LEU A 173 -6.40 3.45 23.51
C LEU A 173 -7.86 3.82 23.18
N SER A 174 -8.82 2.91 23.34
CA SER A 174 -10.24 3.16 23.01
C SER A 174 -10.97 4.06 24.03
N LYS A 175 -10.41 4.19 25.24
CA LYS A 175 -11.01 4.98 26.33
C LYS A 175 -9.94 5.82 27.03
N VAL A 176 -9.44 6.84 26.34
CA VAL A 176 -8.45 7.78 26.88
C VAL A 176 -9.16 8.95 27.52
N ILE A 177 -8.78 9.27 28.77
CA ILE A 177 -9.41 10.30 29.60
C ILE A 177 -8.69 11.63 29.43
N LYS A 178 -7.35 11.61 29.54
CA LYS A 178 -6.50 12.79 29.49
C LYS A 178 -5.07 12.44 29.12
N ILE A 179 -4.32 13.43 28.73
CA ILE A 179 -2.86 13.39 28.62
C ILE A 179 -2.26 14.42 29.56
N ALA A 180 -1.02 14.20 30.00
CA ALA A 180 -0.34 15.13 30.87
C ALA A 180 1.15 15.25 30.53
N PHE A 181 1.69 16.44 30.82
CA PHE A 181 3.12 16.70 30.78
C PHE A 181 3.56 17.12 32.18
N GLY A 182 4.47 16.37 32.75
CA GLY A 182 4.83 16.55 34.16
C GLY A 182 6.31 16.38 34.44
N SER A 183 6.63 16.56 35.69
CA SER A 183 7.98 16.37 36.22
C SER A 183 8.38 14.91 36.21
N SER A 184 9.68 14.66 36.22
CA SER A 184 10.30 13.37 36.52
C SER A 184 11.16 13.46 37.80
N ILE A 185 11.71 12.31 38.18
CA ILE A 185 12.67 12.26 39.30
C ILE A 185 13.95 13.09 39.04
N GLN A 186 14.27 13.35 37.76
CA GLN A 186 15.42 14.14 37.32
C GLN A 186 15.12 15.62 37.18
N SER A 187 13.87 16.03 37.28
CA SER A 187 13.49 17.45 37.18
C SER A 187 14.16 18.29 38.24
N PRO A 188 14.63 19.51 37.91
CA PRO A 188 15.24 20.45 38.85
C PRO A 188 14.31 20.80 40.02
N LYS A 189 14.83 20.71 41.24
CA LYS A 189 14.09 20.99 42.47
C LYS A 189 14.47 22.37 43.01
N ASN A 190 13.51 23.08 43.60
CA ASN A 190 13.66 24.45 44.12
C ASN A 190 14.11 25.47 43.05
N VAL A 191 13.89 25.19 41.80
CA VAL A 191 14.16 26.06 40.65
C VAL A 191 12.89 26.13 39.83
N GLN A 192 12.51 27.35 39.44
CA GLN A 192 11.39 27.55 38.55
C GLN A 192 11.71 27.08 37.16
N SER A 193 10.87 26.19 36.62
CA SER A 193 11.03 25.59 35.30
C SER A 193 9.91 26.05 34.38
N ASN A 194 10.27 26.69 33.27
CA ASN A 194 9.33 27.06 32.21
C ASN A 194 9.38 26.00 31.13
N ILE A 195 8.23 25.45 30.80
CA ILE A 195 8.05 24.41 29.81
C ILE A 195 7.09 24.95 28.78
N SER A 196 7.42 24.83 27.50
CA SER A 196 6.52 25.21 26.42
C SER A 196 6.45 24.11 25.39
N ILE A 197 5.23 23.74 25.01
CA ILE A 197 4.91 22.70 24.04
C ILE A 197 4.08 23.30 22.92
N ARG A 198 4.40 23.04 21.67
CA ARG A 198 3.65 23.52 20.50
C ARG A 198 3.54 22.45 19.43
N SER A 199 2.67 22.67 18.44
CA SER A 199 2.45 21.74 17.32
C SER A 199 2.13 20.33 17.79
N LEU A 200 1.31 20.22 18.85
CA LEU A 200 0.92 18.96 19.45
C LEU A 200 -0.15 18.31 18.60
N SER A 201 0.10 17.11 18.13
CA SER A 201 -0.81 16.36 17.27
C SER A 201 -0.73 14.86 17.52
N PHE A 202 -1.86 14.19 17.44
CA PHE A 202 -1.88 12.74 17.29
C PHE A 202 -1.71 12.38 15.82
N LEU A 203 -0.82 11.43 15.54
CA LEU A 203 -0.54 10.89 14.21
C LEU A 203 -0.92 9.43 14.16
N GLY A 204 -1.56 9.01 13.06
CA GLY A 204 -1.97 7.63 12.85
C GLY A 204 -1.74 7.18 11.41
N ASN A 205 -1.67 5.87 11.22
CA ASN A 205 -1.49 5.25 9.93
C ASN A 205 -2.50 4.13 9.73
N TYR A 206 -3.49 4.37 8.90
CA TYR A 206 -4.48 3.36 8.54
C TYR A 206 -4.21 2.80 7.14
N TRP A 207 -3.23 1.91 7.04
CA TRP A 207 -2.71 1.35 5.79
C TRP A 207 -3.75 0.67 4.89
N PHE A 208 -4.92 0.34 5.40
CA PHE A 208 -5.98 -0.34 4.65
C PHE A 208 -6.35 0.40 3.36
N TYR A 209 -6.51 1.72 3.41
CA TYR A 209 -6.90 2.51 2.24
C TYR A 209 -5.82 2.51 1.15
N LEU A 210 -4.55 2.54 1.53
CA LEU A 210 -3.44 2.47 0.58
C LEU A 210 -3.34 1.09 -0.07
N TYR A 211 -3.51 0.01 0.69
CA TYR A 211 -3.55 -1.35 0.14
C TYR A 211 -4.76 -1.57 -0.75
N LEU A 212 -5.93 -1.05 -0.37
CA LEU A 212 -7.14 -1.13 -1.20
C LEU A 212 -6.94 -0.40 -2.53
N TYR A 213 -6.43 0.83 -2.49
CA TYR A 213 -6.12 1.60 -3.69
C TYR A 213 -5.09 0.88 -4.58
N GLY A 214 -3.99 0.41 -4.01
CA GLY A 214 -2.94 -0.31 -4.72
C GLY A 214 -3.46 -1.59 -5.40
N SER A 215 -4.32 -2.35 -4.72
CA SER A 215 -4.92 -3.57 -5.28
C SER A 215 -5.89 -3.27 -6.44
N LEU A 216 -6.73 -2.24 -6.31
CA LEU A 216 -7.64 -1.82 -7.37
C LEU A 216 -6.89 -1.29 -8.60
N CYS A 217 -5.86 -0.47 -8.39
CA CYS A 217 -4.99 0.00 -9.46
C CYS A 217 -4.26 -1.16 -10.14
N GLY A 218 -3.69 -2.10 -9.38
CA GLY A 218 -3.03 -3.29 -9.90
C GLY A 218 -3.97 -4.12 -10.77
N ALA A 219 -5.18 -4.39 -10.29
CA ALA A 219 -6.20 -5.11 -11.06
C ALA A 219 -6.57 -4.38 -12.36
N ALA A 220 -6.78 -3.06 -12.30
CA ALA A 220 -7.09 -2.25 -13.48
C ALA A 220 -5.95 -2.28 -14.52
N TRP A 221 -4.69 -2.21 -14.09
CA TRP A 221 -3.52 -2.33 -14.96
C TRP A 221 -3.40 -3.71 -15.60
N ILE A 222 -3.66 -4.78 -14.85
CA ILE A 222 -3.68 -6.15 -15.38
C ILE A 222 -4.75 -6.31 -16.46
N VAL A 223 -5.98 -5.83 -16.20
CA VAL A 223 -7.07 -5.86 -17.18
C VAL A 223 -6.70 -5.09 -18.44
N LEU A 224 -6.17 -3.87 -18.29
CA LEU A 224 -5.71 -3.03 -19.40
C LEU A 224 -4.60 -3.74 -20.20
N PHE A 225 -3.61 -4.32 -19.52
CA PHE A 225 -2.52 -5.04 -20.16
C PHE A 225 -3.03 -6.24 -20.96
N VAL A 226 -3.90 -7.06 -20.36
CA VAL A 226 -4.51 -8.22 -21.06
C VAL A 226 -5.32 -7.78 -22.25
N TRP A 227 -6.08 -6.69 -22.12
CA TRP A 227 -6.87 -6.16 -23.23
C TRP A 227 -5.98 -5.66 -24.38
N LEU A 228 -4.94 -4.87 -24.09
CA LEU A 228 -3.98 -4.39 -25.08
C LEU A 228 -3.21 -5.53 -25.73
N PHE A 229 -2.79 -6.51 -24.93
CA PHE A 229 -2.09 -7.68 -25.44
C PHE A 229 -2.97 -8.50 -26.40
N ARG A 230 -4.24 -8.74 -26.04
CA ARG A 230 -5.20 -9.41 -26.93
C ARG A 230 -5.43 -8.64 -28.22
N GLN A 231 -5.57 -7.33 -28.15
CA GLN A 231 -5.75 -6.48 -29.33
C GLN A 231 -4.51 -6.53 -30.24
N HIS A 232 -3.33 -6.39 -29.65
CA HIS A 232 -2.08 -6.47 -30.42
C HIS A 232 -1.86 -7.84 -31.04
N ALA A 233 -2.10 -8.91 -30.28
CA ALA A 233 -2.00 -10.28 -30.79
C ALA A 233 -2.98 -10.56 -31.94
N SER A 234 -4.22 -10.05 -31.86
CA SER A 234 -5.21 -10.21 -32.94
C SER A 234 -4.80 -9.48 -34.23
N HIS A 235 -4.23 -8.30 -34.14
CA HIS A 235 -3.69 -7.58 -35.31
C HIS A 235 -2.50 -8.29 -35.92
N LEU A 236 -1.59 -8.82 -35.12
CA LEU A 236 -0.43 -9.57 -35.61
C LEU A 236 -0.84 -10.85 -36.34
N MET A 237 -1.84 -11.57 -35.79
CA MET A 237 -2.39 -12.79 -36.44
C MET A 237 -3.12 -12.49 -37.74
N ALA A 238 -3.81 -11.33 -37.84
CA ALA A 238 -4.45 -10.90 -39.07
C ALA A 238 -3.41 -10.59 -40.15
N ASP A 239 -2.33 -9.92 -39.80
CA ASP A 239 -1.24 -9.52 -40.70
C ASP A 239 -0.48 -10.74 -41.22
N ILE A 240 -0.23 -11.73 -40.36
CA ILE A 240 0.37 -13.03 -40.74
C ILE A 240 -0.55 -13.81 -41.69
N ARG A 241 -1.86 -13.87 -41.43
CA ARG A 241 -2.83 -14.51 -42.30
C ARG A 241 -2.87 -13.85 -43.68
N GLU A 242 -2.88 -12.52 -43.76
CA GLU A 242 -2.88 -11.80 -45.03
C GLU A 242 -1.61 -12.08 -45.83
N LYS A 243 -0.43 -12.06 -45.20
CA LYS A 243 0.84 -12.41 -45.85
C LYS A 243 0.85 -13.84 -46.35
N MET A 244 0.39 -14.79 -45.53
CA MET A 244 0.30 -16.22 -45.96
C MET A 244 -0.70 -16.43 -47.11
N GLN A 245 -1.76 -15.63 -47.21
CA GLN A 245 -2.68 -15.67 -48.33
C GLN A 245 -2.12 -15.04 -49.59
N LYS A 246 -1.34 -13.98 -49.51
CA LYS A 246 -0.68 -13.33 -50.64
C LYS A 246 0.48 -14.15 -51.21
N ASP A 247 1.17 -14.93 -50.40
CA ASP A 247 2.31 -15.74 -50.83
C ASP A 247 1.90 -17.09 -51.47
N ARG A 248 0.57 -17.44 -51.49
CA ARG A 248 0.04 -18.65 -52.12
C ARG A 248 0.38 -18.84 -53.61
N PRO A 249 0.36 -17.79 -54.47
CA PRO A 249 0.64 -18.00 -55.88
C PRO A 249 2.13 -18.11 -56.20
N LEU A 250 3.02 -17.54 -55.37
CA LEU A 250 4.42 -17.36 -55.71
C LEU A 250 5.23 -18.68 -55.73
N ILE A 251 4.91 -19.64 -54.88
CA ILE A 251 5.68 -20.89 -54.83
C ILE A 251 5.30 -21.82 -56.02
N ALA A 252 4.02 -21.87 -56.40
CA ALA A 252 3.60 -22.62 -57.56
C ALA A 252 4.01 -21.96 -58.91
N TYR A 253 3.94 -20.61 -58.96
CA TYR A 253 4.32 -19.85 -60.15
C TYR A 253 5.83 -19.68 -60.34
N LYS A 254 6.62 -19.59 -59.26
CA LYS A 254 8.08 -19.45 -59.35
C LYS A 254 8.78 -20.69 -59.94
N GLN A 255 8.16 -21.85 -59.79
CA GLN A 255 8.60 -23.11 -60.46
C GLN A 255 8.15 -23.21 -61.90
N LEU A 256 7.09 -22.47 -62.32
CA LEU A 256 6.58 -22.45 -63.69
C LEU A 256 7.21 -21.36 -64.59
N SER A 257 7.92 -20.41 -64.06
CA SER A 257 8.47 -19.28 -64.80
C SER A 257 9.87 -19.49 -65.35
N ILE A 258 10.50 -20.62 -65.09
CA ILE A 258 11.78 -20.96 -65.65
C ILE A 258 11.58 -22.05 -66.73
N GLU A 259 11.65 -21.60 -68.01
CA GLU A 259 11.63 -22.32 -69.30
C GLU A 259 10.25 -22.50 -69.97
N SER A 260 9.88 -21.45 -70.69
CA SER A 260 9.02 -21.49 -71.87
C SER A 260 9.70 -22.33 -73.00
N HIS A 261 8.99 -23.30 -73.51
CA HIS A 261 9.27 -24.06 -74.75
C HIS A 261 10.11 -25.32 -74.68
N LYS A 262 9.66 -26.41 -74.01
CA LYS A 262 10.00 -27.69 -74.56
C LYS A 262 9.14 -28.94 -74.23
N ASP A 263 8.25 -28.86 -73.25
CA ASP A 263 7.48 -30.05 -73.00
C ASP A 263 6.02 -29.79 -72.57
N LYS A 264 5.06 -29.90 -73.39
CA LYS A 264 3.62 -29.81 -73.14
C LYS A 264 3.19 -30.73 -71.99
N ASP A 265 3.81 -31.90 -71.92
CA ASP A 265 3.50 -32.94 -70.93
C ASP A 265 3.95 -32.51 -69.54
N LYS A 266 5.14 -31.89 -69.43
CA LYS A 266 5.68 -31.35 -68.20
C LYS A 266 4.75 -30.23 -67.57
N THR A 267 4.36 -29.26 -68.40
CA THR A 267 3.48 -28.20 -68.00
C THR A 267 2.10 -28.73 -67.60
N THR A 268 1.58 -29.69 -68.24
CA THR A 268 0.29 -30.37 -67.97
C THR A 268 0.33 -31.08 -66.62
N ILE A 269 1.38 -31.89 -66.36
CA ILE A 269 1.54 -32.63 -65.09
C ILE A 269 1.68 -31.66 -63.93
N LEU A 270 2.59 -30.70 -64.01
CA LEU A 270 2.82 -29.73 -62.90
C LEU A 270 1.58 -28.89 -62.59
N ARG A 271 0.83 -28.48 -63.61
CA ARG A 271 -0.44 -27.79 -63.48
C ARG A 271 -1.49 -28.63 -62.79
N LEU A 272 -1.72 -29.87 -63.22
CA LEU A 272 -2.66 -30.82 -62.61
C LEU A 272 -2.31 -31.08 -61.16
N MET A 273 -1.03 -31.27 -60.83
CA MET A 273 -0.59 -31.45 -59.44
C MET A 273 -0.84 -30.22 -58.60
N ALA A 274 -0.62 -29.03 -59.16
CA ALA A 274 -0.83 -27.76 -58.43
C ALA A 274 -2.30 -27.37 -58.22
N THR A 275 -3.22 -27.88 -59.07
CA THR A 275 -4.67 -27.60 -58.96
C THR A 275 -5.41 -28.67 -58.16
N GLU A 276 -5.03 -29.93 -58.31
CA GLU A 276 -5.79 -31.07 -57.79
C GLU A 276 -5.23 -31.69 -56.50
N TYR A 277 -4.07 -31.24 -55.96
CA TYR A 277 -3.43 -31.87 -54.79
C TYR A 277 -4.32 -31.95 -53.55
N ALA A 278 -5.30 -31.03 -53.41
CA ALA A 278 -6.23 -31.00 -52.27
C ALA A 278 -7.36 -32.05 -52.39
N ASN A 279 -7.61 -32.57 -53.56
CA ASN A 279 -8.62 -33.61 -53.81
C ASN A 279 -8.14 -34.97 -53.26
N PRO A 280 -8.87 -35.62 -52.33
CA PRO A 280 -8.47 -36.89 -51.74
C PRO A 280 -8.38 -38.05 -52.75
N GLU A 281 -9.11 -38.00 -53.85
CA GLU A 281 -9.14 -39.02 -54.89
C GLU A 281 -7.91 -39.00 -55.84
N VAL A 282 -7.09 -37.93 -55.74
CA VAL A 282 -5.90 -37.82 -56.60
C VAL A 282 -4.85 -38.82 -56.21
N ASN A 283 -4.61 -39.69 -57.14
CA ASN A 283 -3.54 -40.68 -57.15
C ASN A 283 -2.87 -40.71 -58.57
N LEU A 284 -1.83 -41.51 -58.71
CA LEU A 284 -1.09 -41.58 -59.98
C LEU A 284 -1.97 -41.98 -61.16
N ASP A 285 -2.93 -42.89 -60.94
CA ASP A 285 -3.85 -43.33 -61.97
C ASP A 285 -4.84 -42.29 -62.43
N TYR A 286 -5.29 -41.41 -61.46
CA TYR A 286 -6.11 -40.28 -61.76
C TYR A 286 -5.37 -39.27 -62.67
N ILE A 287 -4.09 -38.98 -62.38
CA ILE A 287 -3.29 -38.10 -63.24
C ILE A 287 -3.03 -38.71 -64.61
N VAL A 288 -2.78 -40.02 -64.71
CA VAL A 288 -2.65 -40.76 -65.99
C VAL A 288 -3.91 -40.60 -66.82
N GLN A 289 -5.08 -40.84 -66.22
CA GLN A 289 -6.37 -40.75 -66.95
C GLN A 289 -6.68 -39.30 -67.39
N THR A 290 -6.38 -38.33 -66.53
CA THR A 290 -6.70 -36.93 -66.82
C THR A 290 -5.74 -36.28 -67.79
N SER A 291 -4.44 -36.64 -67.72
CA SER A 291 -3.39 -36.05 -68.55
C SER A 291 -3.17 -36.84 -69.87
N GLY A 292 -3.54 -38.08 -69.90
CA GLY A 292 -3.22 -39.03 -71.05
C GLY A 292 -1.75 -39.41 -71.07
N ILE A 293 -0.93 -39.10 -70.05
CA ILE A 293 0.50 -39.34 -70.03
C ILE A 293 0.81 -40.63 -69.29
N ASN A 294 1.73 -41.43 -69.82
CA ASN A 294 2.09 -42.75 -69.24
C ASN A 294 2.71 -42.53 -67.82
N ARG A 295 2.37 -43.48 -66.92
CA ARG A 295 2.82 -43.54 -65.53
C ARG A 295 4.34 -43.36 -65.34
N ASN A 296 5.13 -44.05 -66.18
CA ASN A 296 6.58 -43.94 -66.07
C ASN A 296 7.10 -42.59 -66.48
N LYS A 297 6.52 -41.95 -67.49
CA LYS A 297 6.87 -40.62 -67.95
C LYS A 297 6.50 -39.56 -66.93
N ILE A 298 5.39 -39.67 -66.18
CA ILE A 298 5.00 -38.81 -65.11
C ILE A 298 6.07 -38.80 -63.97
N ASN A 299 6.48 -40.02 -63.52
CA ASN A 299 7.49 -40.16 -62.50
C ASN A 299 8.89 -39.67 -62.95
N GLU A 300 9.27 -39.89 -64.18
CA GLU A 300 10.51 -39.43 -64.80
C GLU A 300 10.54 -37.88 -64.81
N ILE A 301 9.50 -37.26 -65.33
CA ILE A 301 9.39 -35.78 -65.34
C ILE A 301 9.45 -35.17 -63.91
N LEU A 302 8.73 -35.73 -62.96
CA LEU A 302 8.72 -35.25 -61.59
C LEU A 302 10.07 -35.46 -60.89
N LYS A 303 10.75 -36.57 -61.20
CA LYS A 303 12.07 -36.85 -60.63
C LYS A 303 13.15 -35.97 -61.23
N ASP A 304 13.14 -35.75 -62.56
CA ASP A 304 14.13 -34.90 -63.21
C ASP A 304 13.97 -33.44 -62.89
N GLU A 305 12.74 -32.99 -62.81
CA GLU A 305 12.46 -31.54 -62.56
C GLU A 305 12.44 -31.13 -61.09
N LEU A 306 11.94 -31.99 -60.23
CA LEU A 306 11.67 -31.66 -58.83
C LEU A 306 12.44 -32.54 -57.82
N GLY A 307 13.08 -33.61 -58.32
CA GLY A 307 13.79 -34.57 -57.49
C GLY A 307 12.88 -35.52 -56.68
N TYR A 308 11.58 -35.53 -56.96
CA TYR A 308 10.60 -36.33 -56.23
C TYR A 308 9.84 -37.30 -57.07
N THR A 309 9.44 -38.46 -56.51
CA THR A 309 8.41 -39.34 -57.11
C THR A 309 7.04 -38.68 -56.96
N PHE A 310 6.04 -39.15 -57.75
CA PHE A 310 4.68 -38.60 -57.66
C PHE A 310 4.12 -38.60 -56.23
N SER A 311 4.21 -39.75 -55.55
CA SER A 311 3.69 -39.85 -54.17
C SER A 311 4.44 -38.90 -53.15
N ALA A 312 5.74 -38.79 -53.28
CA ALA A 312 6.54 -37.90 -52.44
C ALA A 312 6.19 -36.41 -52.67
N TYR A 313 5.99 -36.04 -53.94
CA TYR A 313 5.62 -34.66 -54.27
C TYR A 313 4.19 -34.34 -53.87
N LEU A 314 3.22 -35.22 -54.06
CA LEU A 314 1.85 -35.06 -53.61
C LEU A 314 1.75 -34.93 -52.09
N ASN A 315 2.47 -35.77 -51.35
CA ASN A 315 2.52 -35.69 -49.89
C ASN A 315 3.16 -34.38 -49.42
N LYS A 316 4.20 -33.90 -50.08
CA LYS A 316 4.82 -32.60 -49.80
C LYS A 316 3.84 -31.46 -49.98
N LEU A 317 3.07 -31.44 -51.09
CA LEU A 317 2.04 -30.43 -51.32
C LEU A 317 0.94 -30.44 -50.23
N ARG A 318 0.45 -31.66 -49.88
CA ARG A 318 -0.58 -31.86 -48.85
C ARG A 318 -0.08 -31.44 -47.45
N LEU A 319 1.16 -31.78 -47.07
CA LEU A 319 1.77 -31.39 -45.80
C LEU A 319 1.95 -29.86 -45.70
N HIS A 320 2.37 -29.24 -46.80
CA HIS A 320 2.45 -27.78 -46.84
C HIS A 320 1.10 -27.11 -46.66
N GLU A 321 0.06 -27.65 -47.25
CA GLU A 321 -1.30 -27.14 -47.09
C GLU A 321 -1.84 -27.37 -45.66
N ALA A 322 -1.59 -28.56 -45.09
CA ALA A 322 -1.97 -28.86 -43.72
C ALA A 322 -1.26 -27.93 -42.70
N ALA A 323 0.04 -27.72 -42.87
CA ALA A 323 0.80 -26.77 -42.02
C ALA A 323 0.34 -25.31 -42.17
N ARG A 324 -0.32 -24.97 -43.28
CA ARG A 324 -0.90 -23.67 -43.52
C ARG A 324 -2.28 -23.50 -42.87
N LEU A 325 -3.03 -24.58 -42.70
CA LEU A 325 -4.39 -24.59 -42.15
C LEU A 325 -4.40 -24.72 -40.61
N LEU A 326 -3.28 -25.14 -40.00
CA LEU A 326 -3.02 -25.14 -38.56
C LEU A 326 -2.48 -23.79 -38.09
#